data_be90d11ecf1529acf63447ae8c0a1976
#
_entry.id   be90d11ecf1529acf63447ae8c0a1976
#
_cell.length_a   1.000
_cell.length_b   1.000
_cell.length_c   1.000
_cell.angle_alpha   90.00
_cell.angle_beta   90.00
_cell.angle_gamma   90.00
#
_symmetry.space_group_name_H-M   'P 1'
#
loop_
_entity.id
_entity.type
_entity.pdbx_description
1 polymer ?
#
loop_
_entity_poly.entity_id
_entity_poly.type
_entity_poly.pdbx_seq_one_letter_code
_entity_poly.pdbx_strand_id
1 'polypeptide(L)'
;SLSWLQQPAIVNHSQVLIMRFAAIVSFLLPLVAAKPAQKGKTFSNVEIFDPPTNYRDPQVLYSRPLELSDGTLLATWENYSPEPPNVWFPIVKSKDGGKTWKEISKVKDTQNNWGLRYQPFLYELPRQFGKFPKGTVLISGSSIPSDLSQTLIEVYASRDKGYTWEFVSHVALGGEALPNHGLTPVWEPFLMTYKEKLILYYSDQRDNATHSQKMVHQTTTDLKKWSKVVDDTKYDDYYARPGMPTVAKLPNGEYIYAYEYGGGPNPPAGSTYWFPVYYRLSKDPQSFLNKPHHKLATNDGTQPAGSPYVVWTPYGGKNGTIVLSCGTRSEIFTNQALGDESAWKKWDVPQPTAYTRALLTFKKNPDLLMIMGGGILPPADGKNTVSASVVRLSEVMKA
;
A
#
# COMPACT_ATOMS: atom_id res chain seq x y z
N SER A 1 -42.07 -15.78 -62.73
CA SER A 1 -43.40 -16.28 -63.09
C SER A 1 -44.19 -16.58 -61.83
N LEU A 2 -45.11 -15.73 -61.56
CA LEU A 2 -46.58 -15.95 -61.53
C LEU A 2 -47.03 -16.73 -60.30
N SER A 3 -47.74 -16.16 -59.39
CA SER A 3 -49.11 -15.55 -59.38
C SER A 3 -50.07 -16.52 -58.66
N TRP A 4 -50.89 -16.08 -57.82
CA TRP A 4 -52.23 -15.54 -57.76
C TRP A 4 -52.84 -15.98 -56.41
N LEU A 5 -53.37 -15.03 -55.58
CA LEU A 5 -54.76 -14.61 -55.41
C LEU A 5 -55.71 -15.71 -54.85
N GLN A 6 -56.55 -15.54 -53.86
CA GLN A 6 -57.59 -14.55 -53.59
C GLN A 6 -58.22 -14.77 -52.20
N GLN A 7 -58.69 -13.72 -51.61
CA GLN A 7 -59.77 -13.64 -50.62
C GLN A 7 -61.12 -14.04 -51.20
N PRO A 8 -62.26 -14.10 -50.49
CA PRO A 8 -62.67 -13.26 -49.35
C PRO A 8 -63.68 -13.91 -48.30
N ALA A 9 -63.89 -13.26 -47.23
CA ALA A 9 -65.05 -12.59 -46.68
C ALA A 9 -66.05 -13.37 -45.79
N ILE A 10 -66.51 -12.68 -44.77
CA ILE A 10 -67.82 -12.30 -44.26
C ILE A 10 -68.25 -12.91 -42.89
N VAL A 11 -68.17 -12.06 -41.89
CA VAL A 11 -69.16 -11.53 -40.93
C VAL A 11 -70.04 -12.54 -40.12
N ASN A 12 -70.05 -12.49 -38.79
CA ASN A 12 -71.19 -11.91 -38.06
C ASN A 12 -70.91 -11.77 -36.52
N HIS A 13 -71.58 -10.78 -36.00
CA HIS A 13 -71.60 -10.27 -34.63
C HIS A 13 -72.02 -11.27 -33.57
N SER A 14 -71.42 -11.15 -32.38
CA SER A 14 -72.14 -11.20 -31.10
C SER A 14 -71.29 -10.55 -30.02
N GLN A 15 -71.75 -9.41 -29.51
CA GLN A 15 -71.15 -8.75 -28.35
C GLN A 15 -71.45 -9.58 -27.10
N VAL A 16 -70.39 -9.91 -26.37
CA VAL A 16 -70.47 -10.31 -24.96
C VAL A 16 -69.60 -9.39 -24.15
N LEU A 17 -70.27 -8.58 -23.35
CA LEU A 17 -69.68 -7.67 -22.39
C LEU A 17 -69.07 -8.47 -21.23
N ILE A 18 -67.75 -8.58 -21.15
CA ILE A 18 -67.04 -9.15 -19.98
C ILE A 18 -66.46 -8.01 -19.23
N MET A 19 -66.99 -7.66 -18.07
CA MET A 19 -66.40 -6.80 -17.07
C MET A 19 -65.10 -7.46 -16.59
N ARG A 20 -63.96 -6.87 -16.90
CA ARG A 20 -62.66 -7.24 -16.30
C ARG A 20 -62.50 -6.49 -14.99
N PHE A 21 -62.63 -7.18 -13.86
CA PHE A 21 -62.15 -6.73 -12.57
C PHE A 21 -60.61 -6.76 -12.63
N ALA A 22 -59.99 -5.59 -12.66
CA ALA A 22 -58.53 -5.44 -12.45
C ALA A 22 -58.25 -5.62 -10.96
N ALA A 23 -57.78 -6.79 -10.55
CA ALA A 23 -57.22 -7.00 -9.24
C ALA A 23 -55.84 -6.33 -9.20
N ILE A 24 -55.76 -5.19 -8.50
CA ILE A 24 -54.46 -4.56 -8.17
C ILE A 24 -53.81 -5.43 -7.10
N VAL A 25 -52.89 -6.30 -7.49
CA VAL A 25 -52.01 -6.99 -6.58
C VAL A 25 -50.87 -6.04 -6.21
N SER A 26 -51.03 -5.35 -5.07
CA SER A 26 -49.92 -4.58 -4.48
C SER A 26 -48.88 -5.55 -3.97
N PHE A 27 -47.75 -5.68 -4.72
CA PHE A 27 -46.54 -6.31 -4.22
C PHE A 27 -45.93 -5.39 -3.17
N LEU A 28 -46.19 -5.67 -1.89
CA LEU A 28 -45.39 -5.19 -0.78
C LEU A 28 -44.07 -5.93 -0.84
N LEU A 29 -43.07 -5.32 -1.50
CA LEU A 29 -41.67 -5.74 -1.33
C LEU A 29 -41.31 -5.51 0.15
N PRO A 30 -40.85 -6.53 0.89
CA PRO A 30 -40.36 -6.31 2.23
C PRO A 30 -39.15 -5.37 2.13
N LEU A 31 -39.25 -4.21 2.78
CA LEU A 31 -38.10 -3.35 3.03
C LEU A 31 -37.12 -4.15 3.89
N VAL A 32 -36.15 -4.80 3.27
CA VAL A 32 -35.03 -5.41 4.01
C VAL A 32 -34.27 -4.25 4.62
N ALA A 33 -34.58 -3.96 5.88
CA ALA A 33 -33.79 -3.03 6.67
C ALA A 33 -32.34 -3.55 6.63
N ALA A 34 -31.46 -2.80 5.96
CA ALA A 34 -30.03 -3.07 5.99
C ALA A 34 -29.60 -3.17 7.45
N LYS A 35 -29.10 -4.33 7.88
CA LYS A 35 -28.51 -4.49 9.21
C LYS A 35 -27.52 -3.35 9.39
N PRO A 36 -27.58 -2.58 10.50
CA PRO A 36 -26.61 -1.54 10.76
C PRO A 36 -25.21 -2.17 10.67
N ALA A 37 -24.35 -1.56 9.88
CA ALA A 37 -22.98 -2.03 9.72
C ALA A 37 -22.39 -2.21 11.12
N GLN A 38 -21.90 -3.42 11.42
CA GLN A 38 -21.33 -3.73 12.72
C GLN A 38 -20.19 -2.76 12.93
N LYS A 39 -20.31 -1.86 13.93
CA LYS A 39 -19.27 -0.86 14.25
C LYS A 39 -17.98 -1.64 14.57
N GLY A 40 -17.04 -1.68 13.63
CA GLY A 40 -15.73 -2.28 13.84
C GLY A 40 -15.11 -1.69 15.10
N LYS A 41 -14.35 -2.48 15.85
CA LYS A 41 -13.78 -2.04 17.13
C LYS A 41 -12.52 -1.23 16.89
N THR A 42 -12.41 -0.06 17.53
CA THR A 42 -11.20 0.75 17.60
C THR A 42 -10.33 0.28 18.77
N PHE A 43 -9.03 0.52 18.68
CA PHE A 43 -8.06 0.26 19.75
C PHE A 43 -6.80 1.11 19.52
N SER A 44 -6.00 1.29 20.56
CA SER A 44 -4.78 2.09 20.52
C SER A 44 -3.58 1.28 20.98
N ASN A 45 -2.48 1.37 20.25
CA ASN A 45 -1.16 0.84 20.60
C ASN A 45 -1.16 -0.63 21.04
N VAL A 46 -1.92 -1.47 20.34
CA VAL A 46 -1.86 -2.92 20.58
C VAL A 46 -0.51 -3.44 20.12
N GLU A 47 0.25 -3.99 21.04
CA GLU A 47 1.51 -4.63 20.76
C GLU A 47 1.29 -5.95 20.00
N ILE A 48 1.99 -6.09 18.88
CA ILE A 48 1.92 -7.26 17.99
C ILE A 48 3.12 -8.16 18.21
N PHE A 49 4.28 -7.53 18.38
CA PHE A 49 5.53 -8.24 18.61
C PHE A 49 6.47 -7.40 19.49
N ASP A 50 6.90 -8.02 20.57
CA ASP A 50 7.96 -7.55 21.46
C ASP A 50 9.22 -8.38 21.20
N PRO A 51 10.27 -7.80 20.57
CA PRO A 51 11.45 -8.56 20.22
C PRO A 51 12.23 -9.03 21.47
N PRO A 52 12.81 -10.25 21.45
CA PRO A 52 13.72 -10.72 22.47
C PRO A 52 14.88 -9.74 22.71
N THR A 53 15.39 -9.70 23.93
CA THR A 53 16.46 -8.77 24.35
C THR A 53 17.80 -8.95 23.61
N ASN A 54 18.00 -10.10 22.98
CA ASN A 54 19.19 -10.40 22.19
C ASN A 54 19.09 -9.95 20.73
N TYR A 55 17.95 -9.32 20.30
CA TYR A 55 17.86 -8.74 18.97
C TYR A 55 18.78 -7.53 18.86
N ARG A 56 19.39 -7.36 17.68
CA ARG A 56 20.28 -6.22 17.39
C ARG A 56 19.47 -4.96 17.18
N ASP A 57 20.01 -3.79 17.57
CA ASP A 57 19.40 -2.50 17.22
C ASP A 57 19.23 -2.39 15.69
N PRO A 58 18.05 -2.00 15.21
CA PRO A 58 16.87 -1.46 15.90
C PRO A 58 15.81 -2.49 16.31
N GLN A 59 16.11 -3.74 16.46
CA GLN A 59 15.28 -4.89 16.82
C GLN A 59 14.21 -5.23 15.77
N VAL A 60 13.36 -4.29 15.42
CA VAL A 60 12.32 -4.37 14.37
C VAL A 60 12.14 -3.03 13.68
N LEU A 61 11.80 -3.03 12.40
CA LEU A 61 11.41 -1.85 11.62
C LEU A 61 10.39 -2.21 10.54
N TYR A 62 9.94 -1.23 9.80
CA TYR A 62 9.30 -1.34 8.49
C TYR A 62 8.09 -2.29 8.47
N SER A 63 7.19 -2.17 9.44
CA SER A 63 6.00 -3.03 9.50
C SER A 63 5.01 -2.75 8.36
N ARG A 64 4.40 -3.82 7.83
CA ARG A 64 3.45 -3.75 6.69
C ARG A 64 2.26 -4.65 6.92
N PRO A 65 1.03 -4.11 7.08
CA PRO A 65 -0.21 -4.87 7.12
C PRO A 65 -0.79 -5.09 5.72
N LEU A 66 -1.59 -6.14 5.58
CA LEU A 66 -2.41 -6.44 4.41
C LEU A 66 -3.76 -7.01 4.85
N GLU A 67 -4.88 -6.47 4.34
CA GLU A 67 -6.19 -7.10 4.44
C GLU A 67 -6.41 -8.02 3.23
N LEU A 68 -6.62 -9.30 3.49
CA LEU A 68 -6.97 -10.29 2.48
C LEU A 68 -8.42 -10.10 2.00
N SER A 69 -8.77 -10.70 0.88
CA SER A 69 -10.12 -10.66 0.31
C SER A 69 -11.18 -11.28 1.21
N ASP A 70 -10.81 -12.19 2.11
CA ASP A 70 -11.71 -12.78 3.12
C ASP A 70 -11.87 -11.94 4.40
N GLY A 71 -11.14 -10.82 4.52
CA GLY A 71 -11.18 -9.91 5.66
C GLY A 71 -10.22 -10.29 6.80
N THR A 72 -9.42 -11.35 6.65
CA THR A 72 -8.32 -11.61 7.58
C THR A 72 -7.15 -10.68 7.30
N LEU A 73 -6.36 -10.37 8.33
CA LEU A 73 -5.18 -9.52 8.18
C LEU A 73 -3.91 -10.36 8.26
N LEU A 74 -2.95 -10.00 7.43
CA LEU A 74 -1.55 -10.41 7.55
C LEU A 74 -0.70 -9.19 7.91
N ALA A 75 0.43 -9.42 8.57
CA ALA A 75 1.45 -8.40 8.75
C ALA A 75 2.84 -9.02 8.76
N THR A 76 3.84 -8.17 8.45
CA THR A 76 5.25 -8.50 8.38
C THR A 76 6.08 -7.29 8.78
N TRP A 77 7.38 -7.48 9.04
CA TRP A 77 8.34 -6.42 9.37
C TRP A 77 9.79 -6.86 9.15
N GLU A 78 10.71 -5.92 9.19
CA GLU A 78 12.14 -6.21 9.28
C GLU A 78 12.47 -6.78 10.65
N ASN A 79 13.18 -7.91 10.65
CA ASN A 79 13.45 -8.71 11.84
C ASN A 79 14.95 -8.78 12.09
N TYR A 80 15.45 -8.09 13.10
CA TYR A 80 16.88 -7.98 13.42
C TYR A 80 17.33 -9.03 14.43
N SER A 81 16.87 -10.27 14.26
CA SER A 81 17.30 -11.40 15.07
C SER A 81 18.81 -11.64 14.95
N PRO A 82 19.46 -12.27 15.97
CA PRO A 82 20.86 -12.68 15.85
C PRO A 82 21.09 -13.60 14.66
N GLU A 83 22.25 -13.48 14.02
CA GLU A 83 22.69 -14.35 12.94
C GLU A 83 23.94 -15.13 13.38
N PRO A 84 24.09 -16.43 13.06
CA PRO A 84 23.11 -17.30 12.38
C PRO A 84 21.90 -17.68 13.26
N PRO A 85 20.77 -18.10 12.67
CA PRO A 85 20.48 -18.26 11.23
C PRO A 85 20.23 -16.91 10.55
N ASN A 86 20.26 -16.89 9.19
CA ASN A 86 19.96 -15.71 8.41
C ASN A 86 18.58 -15.15 8.75
N VAL A 87 18.46 -13.83 8.72
CA VAL A 87 17.18 -13.12 9.01
C VAL A 87 16.10 -13.46 7.99
N TRP A 88 14.84 -13.31 8.39
CA TRP A 88 13.65 -13.65 7.61
C TRP A 88 12.56 -12.60 7.84
N PHE A 89 11.55 -12.57 6.97
CA PHE A 89 10.34 -11.83 7.24
C PHE A 89 9.32 -12.69 8.00
N PRO A 90 8.96 -12.35 9.24
CA PRO A 90 7.87 -13.04 9.95
C PRO A 90 6.53 -12.71 9.31
N ILE A 91 5.60 -13.67 9.33
CA ILE A 91 4.23 -13.49 8.89
C ILE A 91 3.31 -13.77 10.06
N VAL A 92 2.59 -12.75 10.49
CA VAL A 92 1.56 -12.88 11.51
C VAL A 92 0.17 -12.68 10.92
N LYS A 93 -0.83 -13.31 11.53
CA LYS A 93 -2.23 -13.31 11.07
C LYS A 93 -3.16 -12.89 12.19
N SER A 94 -4.13 -12.01 11.85
CA SER A 94 -5.23 -11.62 12.71
C SER A 94 -6.58 -11.96 12.06
N LYS A 95 -7.56 -12.41 12.87
CA LYS A 95 -8.93 -12.72 12.46
C LYS A 95 -9.97 -11.80 13.12
N ASP A 96 -9.54 -10.87 13.94
CA ASP A 96 -10.39 -10.01 14.77
C ASP A 96 -10.19 -8.51 14.52
N GLY A 97 -9.74 -8.18 13.30
CA GLY A 97 -9.52 -6.79 12.86
C GLY A 97 -8.23 -6.16 13.42
N GLY A 98 -7.26 -6.98 13.78
CA GLY A 98 -5.94 -6.53 14.23
C GLY A 98 -5.76 -6.42 15.74
N LYS A 99 -6.72 -6.92 16.55
CA LYS A 99 -6.60 -6.91 18.01
C LYS A 99 -5.64 -7.97 18.54
N THR A 100 -5.67 -9.15 17.93
CA THR A 100 -4.77 -10.25 18.30
C THR A 100 -4.11 -10.81 17.05
N TRP A 101 -2.87 -11.25 17.22
CA TRP A 101 -2.04 -11.74 16.13
C TRP A 101 -1.36 -13.03 16.51
N LYS A 102 -1.16 -13.89 15.52
CA LYS A 102 -0.42 -15.15 15.67
C LYS A 102 0.56 -15.30 14.54
N GLU A 103 1.83 -15.59 14.83
CA GLU A 103 2.81 -15.99 13.82
C GLU A 103 2.36 -17.28 13.16
N ILE A 104 2.34 -17.29 11.82
CA ILE A 104 1.90 -18.45 11.04
C ILE A 104 3.01 -19.01 10.15
N SER A 105 4.00 -18.17 9.78
CA SER A 105 5.13 -18.61 8.98
C SER A 105 6.28 -17.60 9.00
N LYS A 106 7.38 -17.99 8.36
CA LYS A 106 8.60 -17.17 8.15
C LYS A 106 8.99 -17.27 6.69
N VAL A 107 9.10 -16.13 6.01
CA VAL A 107 9.62 -16.11 4.64
C VAL A 107 11.14 -16.02 4.72
N LYS A 108 11.80 -17.02 4.19
CA LYS A 108 13.27 -17.13 4.19
C LYS A 108 13.82 -16.96 2.79
N ASP A 109 15.02 -16.39 2.67
CA ASP A 109 15.78 -16.45 1.44
C ASP A 109 16.13 -17.91 1.12
N THR A 110 15.63 -18.40 0.01
CA THR A 110 15.85 -19.77 -0.48
C THR A 110 16.77 -19.83 -1.69
N GLN A 111 17.31 -18.69 -2.12
CA GLN A 111 18.07 -18.57 -3.36
C GLN A 111 19.56 -18.25 -3.11
N ASN A 112 19.84 -17.28 -2.26
CA ASN A 112 21.18 -16.72 -2.12
C ASN A 112 21.84 -17.09 -0.79
N ASN A 113 21.08 -17.55 0.18
CA ASN A 113 21.51 -17.78 1.57
C ASN A 113 22.04 -16.48 2.23
N TRP A 114 21.45 -15.31 1.87
CA TRP A 114 21.80 -14.01 2.45
C TRP A 114 20.90 -13.63 3.61
N GLY A 115 19.61 -13.87 3.46
CA GLY A 115 18.55 -13.49 4.37
C GLY A 115 17.67 -12.37 3.82
N LEU A 116 16.36 -12.49 4.04
CA LEU A 116 15.39 -11.44 3.73
C LEU A 116 15.44 -10.40 4.84
N ARG A 117 16.10 -9.26 4.58
CA ARG A 117 16.53 -8.32 5.60
C ARG A 117 15.68 -7.06 5.66
N TYR A 118 15.49 -6.35 4.52
CA TYR A 118 14.90 -5.02 4.50
C TYR A 118 13.63 -4.93 3.68
N GLN A 119 12.74 -4.05 4.12
CA GLN A 119 11.65 -3.42 3.40
C GLN A 119 10.61 -4.40 2.80
N PRO A 120 10.05 -5.30 3.62
CA PRO A 120 9.01 -6.21 3.12
C PRO A 120 7.74 -5.46 2.72
N PHE A 121 7.09 -5.91 1.64
CA PHE A 121 5.80 -5.43 1.20
C PHE A 121 4.89 -6.59 0.82
N LEU A 122 3.69 -6.66 1.43
CA LEU A 122 2.69 -7.69 1.19
C LEU A 122 1.64 -7.22 0.16
N TYR A 123 1.25 -8.10 -0.76
CA TYR A 123 0.24 -7.80 -1.76
C TYR A 123 -0.59 -9.03 -2.13
N GLU A 124 -1.92 -8.95 -2.11
CA GLU A 124 -2.81 -10.01 -2.59
C GLU A 124 -3.15 -9.79 -4.07
N LEU A 125 -2.91 -10.77 -4.92
CA LEU A 125 -3.23 -10.67 -6.35
C LEU A 125 -4.74 -10.58 -6.57
N PRO A 126 -5.24 -9.51 -7.21
CA PRO A 126 -6.67 -9.35 -7.49
C PRO A 126 -7.15 -10.24 -8.64
N ARG A 127 -6.25 -10.83 -9.39
CA ARG A 127 -6.48 -11.73 -10.52
C ARG A 127 -5.29 -12.66 -10.74
N GLN A 128 -5.39 -13.54 -11.70
CA GLN A 128 -4.28 -14.44 -12.07
C GLN A 128 -3.13 -13.68 -12.77
N PHE A 129 -1.89 -14.09 -12.46
CA PHE A 129 -0.65 -13.70 -13.12
C PHE A 129 0.19 -14.97 -13.41
N GLY A 130 0.43 -15.29 -14.69
CA GLY A 130 1.09 -16.53 -15.06
C GLY A 130 0.43 -17.75 -14.40
N LYS A 131 1.19 -18.55 -13.66
CA LYS A 131 0.69 -19.73 -12.92
C LYS A 131 0.07 -19.40 -11.55
N PHE A 132 0.06 -18.13 -11.12
CA PHE A 132 -0.40 -17.71 -9.79
C PHE A 132 -1.85 -17.22 -9.85
N PRO A 133 -2.81 -17.92 -9.24
CA PRO A 133 -4.22 -17.57 -9.30
C PRO A 133 -4.52 -16.29 -8.48
N LYS A 134 -5.72 -15.74 -8.71
CA LYS A 134 -6.30 -14.70 -7.84
C LYS A 134 -6.26 -15.15 -6.37
N GLY A 135 -5.95 -14.23 -5.47
CA GLY A 135 -5.84 -14.49 -4.03
C GLY A 135 -4.47 -15.04 -3.59
N THR A 136 -3.53 -15.28 -4.54
CA THR A 136 -2.13 -15.52 -4.18
C THR A 136 -1.59 -14.29 -3.46
N VAL A 137 -0.95 -14.50 -2.32
CA VAL A 137 -0.28 -13.43 -1.57
C VAL A 137 1.18 -13.36 -2.01
N LEU A 138 1.61 -12.19 -2.42
CA LEU A 138 3.01 -11.89 -2.71
C LEU A 138 3.65 -11.20 -1.52
N ILE A 139 4.93 -11.45 -1.30
CA ILE A 139 5.82 -10.60 -0.52
C ILE A 139 7.02 -10.24 -1.38
N SER A 140 7.34 -8.95 -1.42
CA SER A 140 8.57 -8.44 -2.00
C SER A 140 9.40 -7.78 -0.92
N GLY A 141 10.71 -7.91 -0.99
CA GLY A 141 11.64 -7.31 -0.04
C GLY A 141 13.07 -7.56 -0.50
N SER A 142 14.02 -7.07 0.26
CA SER A 142 15.43 -7.14 -0.10
C SER A 142 16.12 -8.30 0.59
N SER A 143 16.67 -9.24 -0.22
CA SER A 143 17.66 -10.20 0.20
C SER A 143 19.03 -9.49 0.25
N ILE A 144 19.69 -9.54 1.40
CA ILE A 144 20.90 -8.79 1.69
C ILE A 144 21.81 -9.67 2.56
N PRO A 145 23.09 -9.90 2.17
CA PRO A 145 24.03 -10.66 3.00
C PRO A 145 24.36 -9.92 4.31
N SER A 146 24.83 -10.65 5.30
CA SER A 146 25.11 -10.09 6.64
C SER A 146 26.22 -9.03 6.65
N ASP A 147 27.11 -9.04 5.66
CA ASP A 147 28.14 -8.02 5.44
C ASP A 147 27.65 -6.77 4.71
N LEU A 148 26.36 -6.74 4.32
CA LEU A 148 25.69 -5.66 3.58
C LEU A 148 26.30 -5.35 2.20
N SER A 149 27.02 -6.28 1.60
CA SER A 149 27.77 -6.06 0.35
C SER A 149 26.89 -5.93 -0.90
N GLN A 150 25.63 -6.36 -0.85
CA GLN A 150 24.69 -6.33 -1.98
C GLN A 150 23.25 -6.13 -1.53
N THR A 151 22.40 -5.69 -2.45
CA THR A 151 20.94 -5.64 -2.30
C THR A 151 20.28 -6.38 -3.47
N LEU A 152 19.26 -7.17 -3.20
CA LEU A 152 18.52 -7.88 -4.24
C LEU A 152 17.02 -7.89 -3.90
N ILE A 153 16.22 -7.14 -4.67
CA ILE A 153 14.77 -7.18 -4.54
C ILE A 153 14.26 -8.50 -5.13
N GLU A 154 13.57 -9.26 -4.29
CA GLU A 154 12.98 -10.56 -4.62
C GLU A 154 11.47 -10.56 -4.41
N VAL A 155 10.80 -11.51 -5.05
CA VAL A 155 9.40 -11.80 -4.88
C VAL A 155 9.20 -13.26 -4.49
N TYR A 156 8.42 -13.49 -3.44
CA TYR A 156 7.93 -14.79 -3.00
C TYR A 156 6.40 -14.80 -3.06
N ALA A 157 5.81 -15.98 -3.22
CA ALA A 157 4.37 -16.15 -3.32
C ALA A 157 3.86 -17.23 -2.37
N SER A 158 2.69 -16.99 -1.81
CA SER A 158 1.93 -17.93 -0.98
C SER A 158 0.56 -18.18 -1.63
N ARG A 159 0.20 -19.46 -1.85
CA ARG A 159 -1.11 -19.86 -2.37
C ARG A 159 -2.10 -20.23 -1.29
N ASP A 160 -1.67 -20.26 -0.05
CA ASP A 160 -2.39 -20.71 1.14
C ASP A 160 -2.56 -19.58 2.21
N LYS A 161 -2.60 -18.32 1.73
CA LYS A 161 -2.82 -17.14 2.58
C LYS A 161 -1.74 -16.94 3.65
N GLY A 162 -0.49 -17.16 3.27
CA GLY A 162 0.69 -16.84 4.08
C GLY A 162 1.25 -17.98 4.91
N TYR A 163 0.75 -19.21 4.80
CA TYR A 163 1.29 -20.35 5.58
C TYR A 163 2.55 -20.94 4.98
N THR A 164 2.63 -21.03 3.64
CA THR A 164 3.82 -21.51 2.93
C THR A 164 4.21 -20.56 1.81
N TRP A 165 5.49 -20.52 1.44
CA TRP A 165 6.05 -19.57 0.47
C TRP A 165 6.94 -20.26 -0.54
N GLU A 166 6.78 -19.91 -1.82
CA GLU A 166 7.66 -20.30 -2.92
C GLU A 166 8.37 -19.08 -3.50
N PHE A 167 9.63 -19.24 -3.87
CA PHE A 167 10.36 -18.20 -4.61
C PHE A 167 9.73 -18.00 -6.00
N VAL A 168 9.63 -16.75 -6.43
CA VAL A 168 9.05 -16.39 -7.72
C VAL A 168 10.08 -15.83 -8.68
N SER A 169 10.75 -14.73 -8.32
CA SER A 169 11.71 -14.08 -9.20
C SER A 169 12.61 -13.08 -8.47
N HIS A 170 13.78 -12.84 -9.05
CA HIS A 170 14.62 -11.67 -8.78
C HIS A 170 14.10 -10.51 -9.63
N VAL A 171 14.12 -9.30 -9.08
CA VAL A 171 13.64 -8.09 -9.77
C VAL A 171 14.79 -7.15 -10.10
N ALA A 172 15.56 -6.76 -9.08
CA ALA A 172 16.63 -5.78 -9.22
C ALA A 172 17.79 -6.13 -8.27
N LEU A 173 18.98 -6.28 -8.83
CA LEU A 173 20.24 -6.44 -8.10
C LEU A 173 20.93 -5.09 -8.01
N GLY A 174 21.36 -4.72 -6.81
CA GLY A 174 22.14 -3.52 -6.50
C GLY A 174 23.39 -3.84 -5.69
N GLY A 175 24.19 -2.81 -5.42
CA GLY A 175 25.40 -2.91 -4.61
C GLY A 175 25.15 -2.83 -3.11
N GLU A 176 26.14 -2.31 -2.38
CA GLU A 176 26.18 -2.25 -0.91
C GLU A 176 24.92 -1.66 -0.30
N ALA A 177 24.38 -2.32 0.72
CA ALA A 177 23.15 -1.95 1.42
C ALA A 177 23.36 -0.77 2.40
N LEU A 178 23.95 0.31 1.91
CA LEU A 178 24.19 1.57 2.63
C LEU A 178 23.61 2.75 1.87
N PRO A 179 22.95 3.69 2.54
CA PRO A 179 22.24 4.81 1.89
C PRO A 179 23.17 5.96 1.50
N ASN A 180 24.43 5.69 1.21
CA ASN A 180 25.42 6.72 0.93
C ASN A 180 25.41 7.13 -0.55
N HIS A 181 25.73 8.40 -0.82
CA HIS A 181 25.94 8.88 -2.18
C HIS A 181 27.09 8.10 -2.86
N GLY A 182 26.91 7.81 -4.14
CA GLY A 182 27.90 7.09 -4.94
C GLY A 182 27.84 5.57 -4.82
N LEU A 183 27.11 5.00 -3.88
CA LEU A 183 26.79 3.57 -3.83
C LEU A 183 25.59 3.22 -4.72
N THR A 184 25.38 1.92 -4.95
CA THR A 184 24.44 1.43 -5.97
C THR A 184 23.34 0.50 -5.46
N PRO A 185 22.84 0.61 -4.22
CA PRO A 185 21.77 -0.25 -3.73
C PRO A 185 20.43 -0.01 -4.45
N VAL A 186 19.51 -0.96 -4.22
CA VAL A 186 18.09 -0.87 -4.58
C VAL A 186 17.26 -1.08 -3.33
N TRP A 187 16.13 -0.32 -3.17
CA TRP A 187 15.40 -0.22 -1.92
C TRP A 187 13.87 -0.22 -2.10
N GLU A 188 13.14 -0.61 -1.04
CA GLU A 188 11.76 -0.17 -0.78
C GLU A 188 10.74 -0.58 -1.85
N PRO A 189 10.62 -1.87 -2.16
CA PRO A 189 9.64 -2.32 -3.15
C PRO A 189 8.20 -2.03 -2.70
N PHE A 190 7.38 -1.53 -3.63
CA PHE A 190 5.95 -1.34 -3.50
C PHE A 190 5.23 -1.97 -4.69
N LEU A 191 4.20 -2.79 -4.43
CA LEU A 191 3.47 -3.54 -5.46
C LEU A 191 2.08 -2.95 -5.70
N MET A 192 1.70 -2.84 -6.97
CA MET A 192 0.36 -2.45 -7.37
C MET A 192 -0.03 -3.08 -8.72
N THR A 193 -1.28 -3.51 -8.86
CA THR A 193 -1.82 -3.96 -10.15
C THR A 193 -2.42 -2.80 -10.94
N TYR A 194 -2.08 -2.72 -12.20
CA TYR A 194 -2.68 -1.79 -13.15
C TYR A 194 -2.95 -2.50 -14.49
N LYS A 195 -4.20 -2.48 -14.94
CA LYS A 195 -4.62 -3.25 -16.14
C LYS A 195 -4.13 -4.69 -16.04
N GLU A 196 -3.42 -5.16 -17.06
CA GLU A 196 -2.90 -6.53 -17.13
C GLU A 196 -1.53 -6.72 -16.48
N LYS A 197 -0.98 -5.69 -15.83
CA LYS A 197 0.37 -5.72 -15.26
C LYS A 197 0.35 -5.61 -13.74
N LEU A 198 1.32 -6.25 -13.11
CA LEU A 198 1.80 -5.90 -11.79
C LEU A 198 2.96 -4.92 -11.95
N ILE A 199 2.92 -3.82 -11.24
CA ILE A 199 3.97 -2.81 -11.16
C ILE A 199 4.70 -3.01 -9.84
N LEU A 200 6.03 -3.02 -9.87
CA LEU A 200 6.88 -2.94 -8.71
C LEU A 200 7.67 -1.64 -8.78
N TYR A 201 7.35 -0.71 -7.88
CA TYR A 201 8.10 0.54 -7.70
C TYR A 201 9.19 0.32 -6.67
N TYR A 202 10.32 1.01 -6.84
CA TYR A 202 11.42 0.95 -5.88
C TYR A 202 12.36 2.15 -6.00
N SER A 203 13.20 2.37 -5.00
CA SER A 203 14.26 3.36 -5.02
C SER A 203 15.54 2.74 -5.59
N ASP A 204 16.20 3.44 -6.50
CA ASP A 204 17.30 2.93 -7.33
C ASP A 204 18.50 3.89 -7.31
N GLN A 205 19.63 3.44 -6.78
CA GLN A 205 20.90 4.18 -6.77
C GLN A 205 21.89 3.69 -7.84
N ARG A 206 21.52 2.76 -8.71
CA ARG A 206 22.45 2.16 -9.70
C ARG A 206 22.93 3.14 -10.78
N ASP A 207 22.18 4.24 -11.00
CA ASP A 207 22.61 5.32 -11.90
C ASP A 207 23.45 6.37 -11.16
N ASN A 208 24.36 5.91 -10.30
CA ASN A 208 25.13 6.71 -9.36
C ASN A 208 26.12 7.70 -10.01
N ALA A 209 26.37 7.58 -11.32
CA ALA A 209 27.17 8.55 -12.05
C ALA A 209 26.43 9.89 -12.29
N THR A 210 25.10 9.86 -12.36
CA THR A 210 24.25 11.03 -12.68
C THR A 210 23.29 11.41 -11.59
N HIS A 211 22.84 10.45 -10.75
CA HIS A 211 21.85 10.64 -9.68
C HIS A 211 22.24 9.85 -8.45
N SER A 212 22.19 10.47 -7.29
CA SER A 212 22.41 9.76 -6.04
C SER A 212 21.32 8.72 -5.78
N GLN A 213 20.05 9.04 -6.11
CA GLN A 213 18.94 8.12 -6.07
C GLN A 213 17.82 8.59 -7.01
N LYS A 214 17.19 7.63 -7.67
CA LYS A 214 15.94 7.81 -8.44
C LYS A 214 14.86 6.92 -7.86
N MET A 215 13.59 7.21 -8.15
CA MET A 215 12.52 6.26 -8.02
C MET A 215 12.13 5.75 -9.39
N VAL A 216 11.95 4.44 -9.48
CA VAL A 216 11.73 3.73 -10.74
C VAL A 216 10.68 2.65 -10.57
N HIS A 217 10.20 2.09 -11.68
CA HIS A 217 9.41 0.87 -11.65
C HIS A 217 9.80 -0.11 -12.73
N GLN A 218 9.40 -1.35 -12.51
CA GLN A 218 9.36 -2.42 -13.51
C GLN A 218 7.99 -3.07 -13.49
N THR A 219 7.60 -3.70 -14.59
CA THR A 219 6.28 -4.35 -14.74
C THR A 219 6.43 -5.79 -15.16
N THR A 220 5.44 -6.61 -14.79
CA THR A 220 5.34 -8.01 -15.21
C THR A 220 3.89 -8.41 -15.47
N THR A 221 3.70 -9.41 -16.34
CA THR A 221 2.41 -10.06 -16.60
C THR A 221 2.37 -11.51 -16.12
N ASP A 222 3.53 -12.07 -15.75
CA ASP A 222 3.68 -13.48 -15.36
C ASP A 222 4.42 -13.68 -14.02
N LEU A 223 4.85 -12.59 -13.37
CA LEU A 223 5.67 -12.51 -12.16
C LEU A 223 7.10 -13.05 -12.32
N LYS A 224 7.46 -13.55 -13.48
CA LYS A 224 8.76 -14.17 -13.77
C LYS A 224 9.69 -13.25 -14.54
N LYS A 225 9.14 -12.60 -15.55
CA LYS A 225 9.87 -11.68 -16.43
C LYS A 225 9.47 -10.25 -16.12
N TRP A 226 10.45 -9.43 -15.82
CA TRP A 226 10.27 -8.02 -15.52
C TRP A 226 10.70 -7.15 -16.71
N SER A 227 9.99 -6.05 -16.93
CA SER A 227 10.33 -5.07 -17.96
C SER A 227 11.70 -4.42 -17.70
N LYS A 228 12.17 -3.64 -18.67
CA LYS A 228 13.23 -2.65 -18.41
C LYS A 228 12.76 -1.67 -17.35
N VAL A 229 13.72 -1.08 -16.63
CA VAL A 229 13.53 -0.02 -15.64
C VAL A 229 12.96 1.23 -16.31
N VAL A 230 11.97 1.86 -15.68
CA VAL A 230 11.35 3.12 -16.10
C VAL A 230 11.48 4.13 -14.96
N ASP A 231 11.97 5.32 -15.25
CA ASP A 231 12.09 6.40 -14.27
C ASP A 231 10.71 6.98 -13.91
N ASP A 232 10.41 7.10 -12.60
CA ASP A 232 9.21 7.73 -12.07
C ASP A 232 9.49 9.12 -11.48
N THR A 233 10.62 9.26 -10.80
CA THR A 233 11.05 10.54 -10.23
C THR A 233 12.57 10.60 -10.15
N LYS A 234 13.12 11.70 -10.65
CA LYS A 234 14.51 12.08 -10.55
C LYS A 234 14.63 13.60 -10.56
N TYR A 235 15.74 14.11 -10.10
CA TYR A 235 16.05 15.54 -10.03
C TYR A 235 17.41 15.81 -10.66
N ASP A 236 17.62 17.03 -11.17
CA ASP A 236 18.90 17.45 -11.76
C ASP A 236 19.99 17.62 -10.69
N ASP A 237 19.62 17.89 -9.44
CA ASP A 237 20.55 17.89 -8.33
C ASP A 237 21.02 16.47 -8.04
N TYR A 238 22.33 16.25 -8.20
CA TYR A 238 22.96 14.93 -7.92
C TYR A 238 22.67 14.41 -6.51
N TYR A 239 22.63 15.31 -5.52
CA TYR A 239 22.45 14.93 -4.12
C TYR A 239 20.99 14.68 -3.75
N ALA A 240 20.06 14.94 -4.66
CA ALA A 240 18.66 14.59 -4.44
C ALA A 240 18.48 13.07 -4.32
N ARG A 241 17.70 12.66 -3.31
CA ARG A 241 17.38 11.27 -3.05
C ARG A 241 15.88 11.09 -2.86
N PRO A 242 15.08 11.18 -3.94
CA PRO A 242 13.67 10.80 -3.85
C PRO A 242 13.58 9.30 -3.52
N GLY A 243 12.73 8.92 -2.57
CA GLY A 243 12.68 7.54 -2.10
C GLY A 243 11.35 7.17 -1.45
N MET A 244 11.22 5.89 -1.08
CA MET A 244 10.08 5.33 -0.36
C MET A 244 8.73 5.52 -1.09
N PRO A 245 8.61 5.08 -2.35
CA PRO A 245 7.40 5.26 -3.15
C PRO A 245 6.22 4.48 -2.57
N THR A 246 5.07 5.16 -2.44
CA THR A 246 3.78 4.52 -2.16
C THR A 246 2.71 5.11 -3.06
N VAL A 247 1.75 4.31 -3.51
CA VAL A 247 0.75 4.72 -4.50
C VAL A 247 -0.66 4.34 -4.07
N ALA A 248 -1.60 5.26 -4.25
CA ALA A 248 -3.02 4.98 -4.06
C ALA A 248 -3.84 5.42 -5.28
N LYS A 249 -4.85 4.62 -5.65
CA LYS A 249 -5.79 4.97 -6.71
C LYS A 249 -6.89 5.88 -6.16
N LEU A 250 -7.21 6.95 -6.88
CA LEU A 250 -8.27 7.91 -6.56
C LEU A 250 -9.56 7.64 -7.36
N PRO A 251 -10.72 8.12 -6.88
CA PRO A 251 -12.01 7.85 -7.54
C PRO A 251 -12.18 8.55 -8.89
N ASN A 252 -11.42 9.62 -9.15
CA ASN A 252 -11.41 10.32 -10.45
C ASN A 252 -10.56 9.61 -11.52
N GLY A 253 -10.01 8.42 -11.20
CA GLY A 253 -9.16 7.63 -12.09
C GLY A 253 -7.68 8.02 -12.08
N GLU A 254 -7.28 9.01 -11.26
CA GLU A 254 -5.89 9.32 -11.01
C GLU A 254 -5.28 8.41 -9.95
N TYR A 255 -3.96 8.48 -9.85
CA TYR A 255 -3.14 7.82 -8.83
C TYR A 255 -2.31 8.89 -8.15
N ILE A 256 -2.31 8.90 -6.82
CA ILE A 256 -1.36 9.68 -6.03
C ILE A 256 -0.13 8.84 -5.73
N TYR A 257 1.03 9.36 -6.06
CA TYR A 257 2.36 8.77 -5.84
C TYR A 257 3.08 9.63 -4.81
N ALA A 258 3.15 9.16 -3.57
CA ALA A 258 3.80 9.87 -2.47
C ALA A 258 5.22 9.33 -2.24
N TYR A 259 6.13 10.23 -1.87
CA TYR A 259 7.53 9.92 -1.63
C TYR A 259 8.19 10.94 -0.69
N GLU A 260 9.32 10.59 -0.12
CA GLU A 260 10.22 11.53 0.54
C GLU A 260 11.20 12.12 -0.47
N TYR A 261 11.46 13.43 -0.35
CA TYR A 261 12.43 14.11 -1.20
C TYR A 261 13.70 14.39 -0.41
N GLY A 262 14.61 13.41 -0.31
CA GLY A 262 15.91 13.61 0.34
C GLY A 262 16.71 14.70 -0.35
N GLY A 263 17.18 15.68 0.41
CA GLY A 263 17.79 16.90 -0.13
C GLY A 263 16.78 17.94 -0.62
N GLY A 264 15.50 17.77 -0.28
CA GLY A 264 14.45 18.72 -0.68
C GLY A 264 14.69 20.13 -0.18
N PRO A 265 14.06 21.15 -0.82
CA PRO A 265 14.29 22.55 -0.54
C PRO A 265 13.79 22.97 0.85
N ASN A 266 14.34 24.08 1.37
CA ASN A 266 13.94 24.73 2.62
C ASN A 266 14.04 23.81 3.85
N PRO A 267 15.21 23.25 4.18
CA PRO A 267 15.37 22.44 5.37
C PRO A 267 15.06 23.26 6.62
N PRO A 268 14.56 22.61 7.69
CA PRO A 268 14.37 23.26 8.97
C PRO A 268 15.65 23.89 9.50
N ALA A 269 15.53 24.92 10.35
CA ALA A 269 16.66 25.57 10.98
C ALA A 269 17.58 24.56 11.68
N GLY A 270 18.87 24.65 11.39
CA GLY A 270 19.89 23.72 11.93
C GLY A 270 20.04 22.39 11.15
N SER A 271 19.26 22.16 10.09
CA SER A 271 19.41 21.02 9.19
C SER A 271 19.95 21.47 7.84
N THR A 272 20.89 20.73 7.28
CA THR A 272 21.41 20.95 5.93
C THR A 272 20.84 19.96 4.91
N TYR A 273 20.21 18.89 5.39
CA TYR A 273 19.62 17.84 4.57
C TYR A 273 18.39 17.25 5.27
N TRP A 274 17.27 17.15 4.57
CA TRP A 274 16.02 16.65 5.12
C TRP A 274 15.19 15.94 4.03
N PHE A 275 14.08 15.30 4.42
CA PHE A 275 13.28 14.44 3.56
C PHE A 275 11.80 14.87 3.55
N PRO A 276 11.45 16.09 3.07
CA PRO A 276 10.07 16.54 3.02
C PRO A 276 9.22 15.62 2.15
N VAL A 277 7.95 15.46 2.52
CA VAL A 277 7.02 14.65 1.74
C VAL A 277 6.50 15.44 0.55
N TYR A 278 6.61 14.82 -0.62
CA TYR A 278 6.07 15.29 -1.88
C TYR A 278 5.17 14.22 -2.50
N TYR A 279 4.36 14.61 -3.49
CA TYR A 279 3.56 13.67 -4.27
C TYR A 279 3.39 14.14 -5.71
N ARG A 280 3.01 13.20 -6.57
CA ARG A 280 2.63 13.44 -7.97
C ARG A 280 1.26 12.82 -8.23
N LEU A 281 0.52 13.37 -9.20
CA LEU A 281 -0.77 12.86 -9.64
C LEU A 281 -0.68 12.46 -11.12
N SER A 282 -1.20 11.29 -11.47
CA SER A 282 -1.25 10.81 -12.85
C SER A 282 -2.43 9.88 -13.07
N LYS A 283 -3.05 9.93 -14.25
CA LYS A 283 -4.04 8.93 -14.69
C LYS A 283 -3.42 7.61 -15.12
N ASP A 284 -2.14 7.61 -15.43
CA ASP A 284 -1.37 6.40 -15.69
C ASP A 284 -0.30 6.21 -14.63
N PRO A 285 -0.41 5.18 -13.78
CA PRO A 285 0.56 4.93 -12.72
C PRO A 285 1.92 4.43 -13.22
N GLN A 286 2.13 4.29 -14.52
CA GLN A 286 3.41 4.05 -15.16
C GLN A 286 4.04 5.34 -15.72
N SER A 287 3.47 6.52 -15.41
CA SER A 287 3.88 7.79 -16.02
C SER A 287 3.83 8.95 -15.04
N PHE A 288 4.77 8.96 -14.07
CA PHE A 288 4.91 10.03 -13.08
C PHE A 288 6.03 11.01 -13.40
N LEU A 289 7.08 10.62 -14.13
CA LEU A 289 8.32 11.40 -14.32
C LEU A 289 8.07 12.86 -14.74
N ASN A 290 7.16 13.08 -15.68
CA ASN A 290 6.87 14.40 -16.23
C ASN A 290 5.63 15.07 -15.60
N LYS A 291 5.13 14.55 -14.48
CA LYS A 291 4.02 15.17 -13.75
C LYS A 291 4.55 16.21 -12.75
N PRO A 292 3.81 17.29 -12.51
CA PRO A 292 4.18 18.23 -11.45
C PRO A 292 4.39 17.48 -10.13
N HIS A 293 5.38 17.90 -9.37
CA HIS A 293 5.55 17.47 -8.00
C HIS A 293 4.91 18.51 -7.07
N HIS A 294 4.16 18.02 -6.13
CA HIS A 294 3.42 18.84 -5.18
C HIS A 294 4.01 18.66 -3.79
N LYS A 295 4.25 19.75 -3.10
CA LYS A 295 4.68 19.73 -1.70
C LYS A 295 3.47 19.40 -0.82
N LEU A 296 3.58 18.43 0.08
CA LEU A 296 2.58 18.26 1.11
C LEU A 296 2.84 19.24 2.25
N ALA A 297 1.92 20.17 2.46
CA ALA A 297 1.92 21.05 3.62
C ALA A 297 0.49 21.40 4.01
N THR A 298 0.22 21.54 5.31
CA THR A 298 -1.08 22.04 5.80
C THR A 298 -1.10 23.56 5.83
N ASN A 299 -2.30 24.16 5.93
CA ASN A 299 -2.47 25.60 5.89
C ASN A 299 -1.75 26.35 7.05
N ASP A 300 -1.45 25.66 8.14
CA ASP A 300 -0.64 26.21 9.24
C ASP A 300 0.88 26.07 9.01
N GLY A 301 1.29 25.65 7.81
CA GLY A 301 2.68 25.49 7.41
C GLY A 301 3.33 24.19 7.87
N THR A 302 2.59 23.27 8.52
CA THR A 302 3.15 21.98 8.92
C THR A 302 3.46 21.13 7.69
N GLN A 303 4.72 20.74 7.56
CA GLN A 303 5.20 19.87 6.49
C GLN A 303 5.67 18.53 7.07
N PRO A 304 5.08 17.39 6.68
CA PRO A 304 5.58 16.08 7.08
C PRO A 304 6.91 15.76 6.39
N ALA A 305 7.73 14.93 7.05
CA ALA A 305 9.00 14.47 6.50
C ALA A 305 9.26 13.01 6.84
N GLY A 306 10.07 12.37 6.00
CA GLY A 306 10.51 10.99 6.12
C GLY A 306 9.44 9.95 5.89
N SER A 307 9.79 8.90 5.20
CA SER A 307 9.09 7.62 5.06
C SER A 307 7.55 7.72 4.93
N PRO A 308 7.00 8.39 3.91
CA PRO A 308 5.55 8.55 3.76
C PRO A 308 4.87 7.22 3.39
N TYR A 309 3.62 7.10 3.81
CA TYR A 309 2.74 6.03 3.35
C TYR A 309 1.36 6.61 3.03
N VAL A 310 0.86 6.38 1.80
CA VAL A 310 -0.41 6.92 1.33
C VAL A 310 -1.43 5.82 1.07
N VAL A 311 -2.67 6.06 1.49
CA VAL A 311 -3.84 5.25 1.14
C VAL A 311 -5.00 6.15 0.75
N TRP A 312 -6.01 5.57 0.12
CA TRP A 312 -7.29 6.22 -0.13
C TRP A 312 -8.44 5.38 0.43
N THR A 313 -9.47 6.04 0.94
CA THR A 313 -10.71 5.42 1.40
C THR A 313 -11.93 6.16 0.83
N PRO A 314 -13.04 5.47 0.50
CA PRO A 314 -14.28 6.14 0.08
C PRO A 314 -14.99 6.90 1.22
N TYR A 315 -14.47 6.91 2.46
CA TYR A 315 -14.98 7.73 3.55
C TYR A 315 -14.82 9.22 3.23
N GLY A 316 -15.81 10.06 3.57
CA GLY A 316 -15.72 11.53 3.49
C GLY A 316 -16.34 12.15 2.24
N GLY A 317 -17.32 11.49 1.62
CA GLY A 317 -18.09 12.03 0.48
C GLY A 317 -17.60 11.52 -0.88
N LYS A 318 -18.03 12.19 -1.95
CA LYS A 318 -17.83 11.73 -3.35
C LYS A 318 -16.35 11.55 -3.75
N ASN A 319 -15.46 12.34 -3.17
CA ASN A 319 -14.03 12.26 -3.44
C ASN A 319 -13.32 11.26 -2.52
N GLY A 320 -13.99 10.79 -1.47
CA GLY A 320 -13.35 10.01 -0.41
C GLY A 320 -12.28 10.82 0.33
N THR A 321 -11.36 10.13 0.96
CA THR A 321 -10.27 10.75 1.73
C THR A 321 -8.94 10.08 1.37
N ILE A 322 -7.98 10.87 0.93
CA ILE A 322 -6.57 10.48 0.89
C ILE A 322 -6.04 10.59 2.32
N VAL A 323 -5.37 9.56 2.81
CA VAL A 323 -4.71 9.58 4.13
C VAL A 323 -3.24 9.30 3.95
N LEU A 324 -2.40 10.11 4.57
CA LEU A 324 -0.95 9.96 4.52
C LEU A 324 -0.36 10.01 5.92
N SER A 325 0.63 9.16 6.19
CA SER A 325 1.49 9.17 7.38
C SER A 325 2.93 9.51 7.00
N CYS A 326 3.74 9.87 7.98
CA CYS A 326 5.17 10.09 7.80
C CYS A 326 5.96 9.58 9.01
N GLY A 327 7.29 9.54 8.88
CA GLY A 327 8.17 9.04 9.94
C GLY A 327 8.45 10.03 11.07
N THR A 328 8.36 11.33 10.81
CA THR A 328 8.79 12.35 11.77
C THR A 328 7.67 12.87 12.68
N ARG A 329 6.41 12.52 12.42
CA ARG A 329 5.24 13.03 13.14
C ARG A 329 4.25 11.92 13.48
N SER A 330 3.55 12.07 14.61
CA SER A 330 2.50 11.15 15.03
C SER A 330 1.13 11.43 14.39
N GLU A 331 0.90 12.64 13.86
CA GLU A 331 -0.34 12.97 13.15
C GLU A 331 -0.48 12.16 11.84
N ILE A 332 -1.69 12.04 11.35
CA ILE A 332 -2.00 11.69 9.97
C ILE A 332 -2.39 12.94 9.21
N PHE A 333 -2.17 12.92 7.90
CA PHE A 333 -2.53 13.99 6.98
C PHE A 333 -3.64 13.52 6.06
N THR A 334 -4.69 14.35 5.88
CA THR A 334 -5.84 13.99 5.04
C THR A 334 -6.13 15.03 3.98
N ASN A 335 -6.66 14.56 2.84
CA ASN A 335 -7.08 15.41 1.74
C ASN A 335 -8.38 14.85 1.12
N GLN A 336 -9.44 15.66 1.08
CA GLN A 336 -10.74 15.30 0.48
C GLN A 336 -11.01 16.02 -0.85
N ALA A 337 -9.98 16.65 -1.40
CA ALA A 337 -10.03 17.40 -2.66
C ALA A 337 -9.12 16.77 -3.74
N LEU A 338 -9.00 15.42 -3.74
CA LEU A 338 -8.26 14.67 -4.77
C LEU A 338 -6.79 15.06 -4.91
N GLY A 339 -6.18 15.55 -3.82
CA GLY A 339 -4.77 15.95 -3.80
C GLY A 339 -4.52 17.42 -4.12
N ASP A 340 -5.53 18.29 -4.06
CA ASP A 340 -5.32 19.74 -4.11
C ASP A 340 -4.39 20.17 -2.97
N GLU A 341 -3.31 20.89 -3.29
CA GLU A 341 -2.27 21.28 -2.32
C GLU A 341 -2.82 22.11 -1.15
N SER A 342 -3.85 22.91 -1.37
CA SER A 342 -4.45 23.78 -0.35
C SER A 342 -5.38 23.06 0.63
N ALA A 343 -5.70 21.80 0.38
CA ALA A 343 -6.73 21.07 1.11
C ALA A 343 -6.19 20.06 2.13
N TRP A 344 -4.90 20.04 2.38
CA TRP A 344 -4.31 19.14 3.37
C TRP A 344 -4.60 19.59 4.80
N LYS A 345 -5.02 18.65 5.64
CA LYS A 345 -5.25 18.82 7.07
C LYS A 345 -4.48 17.76 7.84
N LYS A 346 -4.14 18.05 9.10
CA LYS A 346 -3.49 17.11 10.01
C LYS A 346 -4.39 16.79 11.20
N TRP A 347 -4.22 15.60 11.76
CA TRP A 347 -5.05 15.08 12.85
C TRP A 347 -4.22 14.20 13.77
N ASP A 348 -4.41 14.40 15.08
CA ASP A 348 -3.78 13.57 16.09
C ASP A 348 -4.36 12.14 16.08
N VAL A 349 -3.47 11.17 16.22
CA VAL A 349 -3.84 9.76 16.35
C VAL A 349 -2.98 9.09 17.41
N PRO A 350 -3.48 8.01 18.05
CA PRO A 350 -2.80 7.39 19.18
C PRO A 350 -1.54 6.59 18.81
N GLN A 351 -1.34 6.25 17.52
CA GLN A 351 -0.17 5.49 17.10
C GLN A 351 1.08 6.35 17.09
N PRO A 352 2.16 5.98 17.82
CA PRO A 352 3.38 6.77 17.87
C PRO A 352 4.07 6.86 16.50
N THR A 353 5.04 7.77 16.41
CA THR A 353 5.94 7.87 15.26
C THR A 353 6.68 6.55 15.05
N ALA A 354 6.95 6.25 13.79
CA ALA A 354 7.76 5.10 13.40
C ALA A 354 8.41 5.33 12.03
N TYR A 355 9.56 4.75 11.81
CA TYR A 355 10.12 4.64 10.48
C TYR A 355 9.22 3.76 9.63
N THR A 356 8.63 4.35 8.61
CA THR A 356 7.55 3.86 7.77
C THR A 356 6.32 3.38 8.53
N ARG A 357 5.58 4.32 9.05
CA ARG A 357 4.29 4.07 9.71
C ARG A 357 3.24 3.73 8.65
N ALA A 358 2.95 2.44 8.45
CA ALA A 358 2.05 1.94 7.42
C ALA A 358 0.58 2.22 7.74
N LEU A 359 -0.20 2.46 6.71
CA LEU A 359 -1.66 2.67 6.77
C LEU A 359 -2.39 1.54 6.05
N LEU A 360 -3.55 1.15 6.59
CA LEU A 360 -4.47 0.22 5.95
C LEU A 360 -5.91 0.69 6.14
N THR A 361 -6.63 0.83 5.03
CA THR A 361 -8.09 1.08 5.00
C THR A 361 -8.83 -0.25 4.89
N PHE A 362 -9.92 -0.41 5.67
CA PHE A 362 -10.68 -1.66 5.68
C PHE A 362 -11.70 -1.70 4.55
N LYS A 363 -11.70 -2.75 3.74
CA LYS A 363 -12.58 -2.93 2.58
C LYS A 363 -14.06 -2.88 2.94
N LYS A 364 -14.44 -3.45 4.10
CA LYS A 364 -15.84 -3.52 4.56
C LYS A 364 -16.25 -2.37 5.47
N ASN A 365 -15.32 -1.55 5.93
CA ASN A 365 -15.60 -0.41 6.81
C ASN A 365 -14.65 0.76 6.47
N PRO A 366 -14.99 1.58 5.48
CA PRO A 366 -14.13 2.66 4.99
C PRO A 366 -13.86 3.78 6.01
N ASP A 367 -14.63 3.83 7.11
CA ASP A 367 -14.40 4.75 8.24
C ASP A 367 -13.26 4.29 9.16
N LEU A 368 -12.84 3.03 9.06
CA LEU A 368 -11.74 2.51 9.87
C LEU A 368 -10.40 2.65 9.13
N LEU A 369 -9.40 3.09 9.90
CA LEU A 369 -8.00 3.17 9.49
C LEU A 369 -7.14 2.43 10.51
N MET A 370 -6.36 1.45 10.06
CA MET A 370 -5.26 0.89 10.84
C MET A 370 -3.99 1.68 10.56
N ILE A 371 -3.24 1.98 11.62
CA ILE A 371 -1.93 2.61 11.58
C ILE A 371 -0.97 1.65 12.29
N MET A 372 0.08 1.19 11.60
CA MET A 372 1.02 0.20 12.14
C MET A 372 2.44 0.74 12.08
N GLY A 373 3.18 0.60 13.18
CA GLY A 373 4.58 1.00 13.29
C GLY A 373 5.47 -0.14 13.78
N GLY A 374 6.74 -0.13 13.36
CA GLY A 374 7.77 -1.07 13.79
C GLY A 374 8.91 -0.38 14.57
N GLY A 375 8.70 0.86 15.06
CA GLY A 375 9.71 1.60 15.78
C GLY A 375 10.50 2.60 14.93
N ILE A 376 11.53 3.19 15.50
CA ILE A 376 12.34 4.27 14.90
C ILE A 376 13.69 3.74 14.40
N LEU A 377 14.32 4.50 13.49
CA LEU A 377 15.66 4.21 12.99
C LEU A 377 16.72 4.20 14.12
N PRO A 378 17.82 3.46 13.97
CA PRO A 378 18.91 3.47 14.95
C PRO A 378 19.61 4.85 15.03
N PRO A 379 20.14 5.23 16.18
CA PRO A 379 20.02 4.52 17.44
C PRO A 379 18.57 4.58 17.96
N ALA A 380 17.98 3.43 18.30
CA ALA A 380 16.67 3.40 18.91
C ALA A 380 16.83 3.76 20.40
N ASP A 381 16.31 4.93 20.79
CA ASP A 381 16.26 5.34 22.19
C ASP A 381 15.21 4.51 22.91
N GLY A 382 15.58 3.31 23.34
CA GLY A 382 14.70 2.35 23.96
C GLY A 382 14.49 1.11 23.10
N LYS A 383 13.38 0.40 23.31
CA LYS A 383 13.04 -0.85 22.65
C LYS A 383 11.99 -0.62 21.57
N ASN A 384 12.35 -0.89 20.32
CA ASN A 384 11.39 -0.92 19.24
C ASN A 384 10.48 -2.17 19.36
N THR A 385 9.18 -1.97 19.17
CA THR A 385 8.18 -3.05 19.11
C THR A 385 7.32 -2.85 17.85
N VAL A 386 6.68 -3.91 17.38
CA VAL A 386 5.64 -3.78 16.36
C VAL A 386 4.30 -3.57 17.05
N SER A 387 3.64 -2.46 16.74
CA SER A 387 2.33 -2.14 17.31
C SER A 387 1.39 -1.54 16.27
N ALA A 388 0.09 -1.58 16.56
CA ALA A 388 -0.92 -0.97 15.71
C ALA A 388 -2.03 -0.30 16.54
N SER A 389 -2.63 0.71 15.91
CA SER A 389 -3.89 1.32 16.34
C SER A 389 -4.92 1.21 15.23
N VAL A 390 -6.20 1.09 15.58
CA VAL A 390 -7.31 1.25 14.64
C VAL A 390 -8.18 2.40 15.13
N VAL A 391 -8.36 3.40 14.29
CA VAL A 391 -9.12 4.62 14.58
C VAL A 391 -10.31 4.75 13.61
N ARG A 392 -11.31 5.58 14.01
CA ARG A 392 -12.36 6.03 13.11
C ARG A 392 -12.00 7.38 12.55
N LEU A 393 -12.00 7.49 11.22
CA LEU A 393 -11.79 8.78 10.56
C LEU A 393 -12.90 9.77 10.93
N SER A 394 -14.15 9.29 11.09
CA SER A 394 -15.28 10.10 11.55
C SER A 394 -15.12 10.71 12.96
N GLU A 395 -14.30 10.10 13.81
CA GLU A 395 -13.97 10.63 15.14
C GLU A 395 -12.73 11.52 15.08
N VAL A 396 -11.67 11.05 14.43
CA VAL A 396 -10.39 11.75 14.27
C VAL A 396 -10.57 13.09 13.55
N MET A 397 -11.33 13.11 12.45
CA MET A 397 -11.48 14.31 11.59
C MET A 397 -12.52 15.31 12.10
N LYS A 398 -12.98 15.19 13.34
CA LYS A 398 -13.86 16.17 14.03
C LYS A 398 -13.14 16.93 15.13
N ALA A 399 -11.97 16.46 15.55
CA ALA A 399 -11.20 16.99 16.65
C ALA A 399 -10.59 18.39 16.36
#